data_264052c604e3a93da50c46ca90a2fc51
#
_entry.id   264052c604e3a93da50c46ca90a2fc51
#
_cell.length_a   1.000
_cell.length_b   1.000
_cell.length_c   1.000
_cell.angle_alpha   90.00
_cell.angle_beta   90.00
_cell.angle_gamma   90.00
#
_symmetry.space_group_name_H-M   'P 1'
#
loop_
_entity.id
_entity.type
_entity.pdbx_description
1 polymer ?
#
loop_
_entity_poly.entity_id
_entity_poly.type
_entity_poly.pdbx_seq_one_letter_code
_entity_poly.pdbx_strand_id
1 'polypeptide(L)'
;MGLEHRYADNFADAIPLEFAPEESEASIGQLSAAVKRAIDLTAAAILLLILWPILLLTAILIRLDSIGPVFFRQTRLGLRGRPFHILKFRTMSVLEDGEHIVQATHNDPRITRVGRILRKISIDELPQLINVLRGEMSLVGPRPHARAHDEYYAQRIANYTLRQQAKPGITGWAQINGFRGETPTVHSMRKRILCDIWYVRNFSLWLDLKILLFTPFELLRQRNAH
;
A
#
# COMPACT_ATOMS: atom_id res chain seq x y z
N MET A 1 1.18 23.23 11.38
CA MET A 1 0.40 22.06 11.87
C MET A 1 -1.06 22.34 11.50
N GLY A 2 -1.42 21.92 10.26
CA GLY A 2 -2.47 22.57 9.49
C GLY A 2 -3.83 21.89 9.58
N LEU A 3 -4.81 22.58 9.04
CA LEU A 3 -6.23 22.24 8.85
C LEU A 3 -6.49 20.83 8.26
N GLU A 4 -5.49 20.21 7.71
CA GLU A 4 -5.48 18.98 6.92
C GLU A 4 -5.43 17.70 7.77
N HIS A 5 -4.70 17.70 8.90
CA HIS A 5 -4.80 16.62 9.87
C HIS A 5 -6.20 16.54 10.48
N ARG A 6 -6.88 17.67 10.62
CA ARG A 6 -8.26 17.71 11.09
C ARG A 6 -9.25 17.07 10.12
N TYR A 7 -9.02 17.15 8.80
CA TYR A 7 -9.94 16.55 7.82
C TYR A 7 -9.83 15.02 7.81
N ALA A 8 -8.60 14.49 7.83
CA ALA A 8 -8.35 13.05 7.92
C ALA A 8 -8.79 12.49 9.29
N ASP A 9 -8.52 13.22 10.37
CA ASP A 9 -8.94 12.85 11.71
C ASP A 9 -10.48 12.85 11.83
N ASN A 10 -11.15 13.91 11.37
CA ASN A 10 -12.61 14.00 11.38
C ASN A 10 -13.26 12.91 10.52
N PHE A 11 -12.66 12.52 9.40
CA PHE A 11 -13.19 11.44 8.56
C PHE A 11 -13.08 10.08 9.27
N ALA A 12 -11.93 9.77 9.87
CA ALA A 12 -11.74 8.52 10.59
C ALA A 12 -12.59 8.45 11.88
N ASP A 13 -12.80 9.58 12.53
CA ASP A 13 -13.64 9.69 13.74
C ASP A 13 -15.15 9.68 13.39
N ALA A 14 -15.53 10.08 12.16
CA ALA A 14 -16.89 10.00 11.65
C ALA A 14 -17.31 8.60 11.17
N ILE A 15 -16.36 7.66 11.00
CA ILE A 15 -16.68 6.28 10.69
C ILE A 15 -17.17 5.61 12.00
N PRO A 16 -18.44 5.15 12.09
CA PRO A 16 -18.95 4.53 13.31
C PRO A 16 -18.08 3.34 13.73
N LEU A 17 -17.69 3.31 15.00
CA LEU A 17 -16.84 2.26 15.57
C LEU A 17 -17.57 0.91 15.69
N GLU A 18 -18.90 0.95 15.70
CA GLU A 18 -19.79 -0.19 15.68
C GLU A 18 -20.10 -0.63 14.25
N PHE A 19 -19.08 -1.06 13.54
CA PHE A 19 -19.35 -1.91 12.41
C PHE A 19 -19.68 -3.32 12.95
N ALA A 20 -20.95 -3.53 13.33
CA ALA A 20 -21.47 -4.86 13.49
C ALA A 20 -21.10 -5.68 12.24
N PRO A 21 -20.80 -6.96 12.36
CA PRO A 21 -20.68 -7.85 11.22
C PRO A 21 -22.07 -8.04 10.61
N GLU A 22 -22.64 -7.02 9.97
CA GLU A 22 -23.64 -7.30 8.96
C GLU A 22 -22.90 -8.08 7.89
N GLU A 23 -23.30 -9.32 7.69
CA GLU A 23 -22.99 -10.17 6.56
C GLU A 23 -23.53 -9.53 5.25
N SER A 24 -23.20 -8.27 5.01
CA SER A 24 -23.28 -7.75 3.68
C SER A 24 -22.07 -8.37 2.97
N GLU A 25 -22.32 -9.48 2.28
CA GLU A 25 -21.55 -9.87 1.14
C GLU A 25 -21.50 -8.64 0.20
N ALA A 26 -20.57 -7.73 0.45
CA ALA A 26 -20.10 -6.81 -0.55
C ALA A 26 -19.31 -7.64 -1.58
N SER A 27 -20.00 -8.59 -2.20
CA SER A 27 -19.50 -9.26 -3.38
C SER A 27 -19.46 -8.16 -4.43
N ILE A 28 -18.24 -7.66 -4.69
CA ILE A 28 -17.98 -6.96 -5.94
C ILE A 28 -18.63 -7.82 -6.99
N GLY A 29 -19.71 -7.33 -7.61
CA GLY A 29 -20.45 -8.11 -8.59
C GLY A 29 -19.45 -8.67 -9.59
N GLN A 30 -19.59 -9.92 -10.01
CA GLN A 30 -18.60 -10.63 -10.83
C GLN A 30 -18.16 -9.80 -12.04
N LEU A 31 -19.10 -9.05 -12.64
CA LEU A 31 -18.82 -8.15 -13.76
C LEU A 31 -17.90 -7.00 -13.34
N SER A 32 -18.15 -6.36 -12.19
CA SER A 32 -17.30 -5.27 -11.68
C SER A 32 -15.88 -5.76 -11.34
N ALA A 33 -15.76 -6.97 -10.80
CA ALA A 33 -14.47 -7.60 -10.52
C ALA A 33 -13.70 -7.90 -11.81
N ALA A 34 -14.37 -8.37 -12.87
CA ALA A 34 -13.76 -8.64 -14.16
C ALA A 34 -13.29 -7.35 -14.85
N VAL A 35 -14.14 -6.30 -14.83
CA VAL A 35 -13.79 -4.98 -15.38
C VAL A 35 -12.63 -4.37 -14.62
N LYS A 36 -12.65 -4.38 -13.28
CA LYS A 36 -11.52 -3.94 -12.46
C LYS A 36 -10.24 -4.69 -12.83
N ARG A 37 -10.32 -6.00 -12.97
CA ARG A 37 -9.16 -6.82 -13.33
C ARG A 37 -8.61 -6.46 -14.72
N ALA A 38 -9.46 -6.20 -15.70
CA ALA A 38 -9.04 -5.76 -17.04
C ALA A 38 -8.32 -4.41 -16.97
N ILE A 39 -8.86 -3.46 -16.21
CA ILE A 39 -8.24 -2.13 -15.98
C ILE A 39 -6.88 -2.30 -15.31
N ASP A 40 -6.80 -3.08 -14.23
CA ASP A 40 -5.55 -3.35 -13.50
C ASP A 40 -4.46 -3.92 -14.43
N LEU A 41 -4.81 -4.92 -15.23
CA LEU A 41 -3.88 -5.58 -16.16
C LEU A 41 -3.39 -4.62 -17.25
N THR A 42 -4.33 -3.94 -17.91
CA THR A 42 -4.02 -3.03 -19.02
C THR A 42 -3.16 -1.87 -18.53
N ALA A 43 -3.56 -1.22 -17.43
CA ALA A 43 -2.82 -0.07 -16.90
C ALA A 43 -1.44 -0.50 -16.35
N ALA A 44 -1.33 -1.63 -15.65
CA ALA A 44 -0.04 -2.12 -15.17
C ALA A 44 0.91 -2.48 -16.32
N ALA A 45 0.41 -3.10 -17.40
CA ALA A 45 1.21 -3.43 -18.57
C ALA A 45 1.71 -2.17 -19.29
N ILE A 46 0.82 -1.18 -19.52
CA ILE A 46 1.17 0.11 -20.13
C ILE A 46 2.20 0.85 -19.28
N LEU A 47 1.98 0.94 -17.96
CA LEU A 47 2.91 1.62 -17.06
C LEU A 47 4.29 0.94 -17.06
N LEU A 48 4.37 -0.38 -17.04
CA LEU A 48 5.64 -1.10 -17.13
C LEU A 48 6.35 -0.84 -18.47
N LEU A 49 5.58 -0.82 -19.57
CA LEU A 49 6.13 -0.53 -20.91
C LEU A 49 6.67 0.90 -21.01
N ILE A 50 6.01 1.88 -20.40
CA ILE A 50 6.45 3.29 -20.43
C ILE A 50 7.61 3.51 -19.45
N LEU A 51 7.56 2.90 -18.27
CA LEU A 51 8.50 3.16 -17.18
C LEU A 51 9.75 2.27 -17.20
N TRP A 52 9.85 1.29 -18.14
CA TRP A 52 10.98 0.35 -18.16
C TRP A 52 12.37 1.03 -18.19
N PRO A 53 12.59 2.18 -18.88
CA PRO A 53 13.91 2.81 -18.85
C PRO A 53 14.25 3.34 -17.46
N ILE A 54 13.26 3.90 -16.75
CA ILE A 54 13.40 4.38 -15.36
C ILE A 54 13.67 3.20 -14.42
N LEU A 55 12.97 2.08 -14.62
CA LEU A 55 13.18 0.87 -13.82
C LEU A 55 14.59 0.31 -14.02
N LEU A 56 15.08 0.28 -15.26
CA LEU A 56 16.44 -0.17 -15.58
C LEU A 56 17.49 0.75 -14.96
N LEU A 57 17.35 2.07 -15.14
CA LEU A 57 18.25 3.05 -14.53
C LEU A 57 18.26 2.90 -13.00
N THR A 58 17.11 2.76 -12.38
CA THR A 58 16.98 2.54 -10.94
C THR A 58 17.72 1.26 -10.50
N ALA A 59 17.58 0.18 -11.24
CA ALA A 59 18.27 -1.08 -10.96
C ALA A 59 19.80 -0.92 -11.00
N ILE A 60 20.32 -0.18 -11.97
CA ILE A 60 21.75 0.14 -12.10
C ILE A 60 22.20 0.97 -10.89
N LEU A 61 21.50 2.04 -10.56
CA LEU A 61 21.83 2.92 -9.43
C LEU A 61 21.87 2.16 -8.11
N ILE A 62 20.94 1.24 -7.85
CA ILE A 62 20.93 0.41 -6.64
C ILE A 62 22.16 -0.49 -6.58
N ARG A 63 22.56 -1.07 -7.71
CA ARG A 63 23.75 -1.95 -7.77
C ARG A 63 25.04 -1.19 -7.55
N LEU A 64 25.12 0.06 -7.97
CA LEU A 64 26.28 0.95 -7.76
C LEU A 64 26.34 1.50 -6.33
N ASP A 65 25.17 1.72 -5.69
CA ASP A 65 25.10 2.32 -4.35
C ASP A 65 25.38 1.33 -3.22
N SER A 66 25.03 0.05 -3.39
CA SER A 66 25.18 -0.96 -2.32
C SER A 66 25.24 -2.39 -2.86
N ILE A 67 25.98 -3.27 -2.15
CA ILE A 67 26.10 -4.69 -2.47
C ILE A 67 24.79 -5.42 -2.14
N GLY A 68 24.33 -6.31 -3.04
CA GLY A 68 23.16 -7.17 -2.82
C GLY A 68 22.14 -7.13 -3.97
N PRO A 69 20.97 -7.78 -3.83
CA PRO A 69 19.96 -7.86 -4.88
C PRO A 69 19.34 -6.51 -5.19
N VAL A 70 18.89 -6.31 -6.43
CA VAL A 70 18.17 -5.10 -6.86
C VAL A 70 16.77 -5.04 -6.24
N PHE A 71 16.12 -6.20 -6.17
CA PHE A 71 14.76 -6.30 -5.66
C PHE A 71 14.75 -6.78 -4.20
N PHE A 72 13.90 -6.16 -3.42
CA PHE A 72 13.45 -6.61 -2.13
C PHE A 72 12.16 -7.41 -2.29
N ARG A 73 12.09 -8.55 -1.61
CA ARG A 73 10.90 -9.41 -1.53
C ARG A 73 10.55 -9.61 -0.08
N GLN A 74 9.27 -9.52 0.25
CA GLN A 74 8.78 -9.75 1.61
C GLN A 74 7.40 -10.38 1.56
N THR A 75 7.15 -11.32 2.46
CA THR A 75 5.85 -11.96 2.59
C THR A 75 4.80 -11.01 3.15
N ARG A 76 3.69 -10.91 2.44
CA ARG A 76 2.51 -10.10 2.80
C ARG A 76 1.26 -10.96 2.70
N LEU A 77 0.18 -10.52 3.37
CA LEU A 77 -1.13 -11.12 3.22
C LEU A 77 -1.95 -10.35 2.18
N GLY A 78 -2.51 -11.07 1.22
CA GLY A 78 -3.34 -10.56 0.15
C GLY A 78 -4.82 -10.87 0.36
N LEU A 79 -5.54 -11.02 -0.75
CA LEU A 79 -6.96 -11.34 -0.75
C LEU A 79 -7.25 -12.61 0.06
N ARG A 80 -8.19 -12.51 1.01
CA ARG A 80 -8.61 -13.60 1.92
C ARG A 80 -7.43 -14.19 2.72
N GLY A 81 -6.45 -13.35 3.09
CA GLY A 81 -5.29 -13.76 3.87
C GLY A 81 -4.28 -14.64 3.13
N ARG A 82 -4.38 -14.79 1.80
CA ARG A 82 -3.43 -15.60 1.02
C ARG A 82 -2.06 -14.93 1.01
N PRO A 83 -0.98 -15.64 1.37
CA PRO A 83 0.36 -15.06 1.33
C PRO A 83 0.83 -14.85 -0.10
N PHE A 84 1.57 -13.75 -0.31
CA PHE A 84 2.27 -13.46 -1.56
C PHE A 84 3.56 -12.69 -1.26
N HIS A 85 4.48 -12.63 -2.22
CA HIS A 85 5.72 -11.87 -2.11
C HIS A 85 5.58 -10.51 -2.79
N ILE A 86 5.52 -9.45 -1.99
CA ILE A 86 5.57 -8.08 -2.54
C ILE A 86 6.94 -7.82 -3.16
N LEU A 87 6.97 -7.19 -4.33
CA LEU A 87 8.18 -6.78 -5.02
C LEU A 87 8.40 -5.28 -4.87
N LYS A 88 9.61 -4.90 -4.42
CA LYS A 88 10.05 -3.50 -4.36
C LYS A 88 11.48 -3.39 -4.83
N PHE A 89 11.92 -2.21 -5.19
CA PHE A 89 13.36 -1.95 -5.25
C PHE A 89 13.94 -1.92 -3.84
N ARG A 90 15.16 -2.45 -3.70
CA ARG A 90 15.89 -2.39 -2.44
C ARG A 90 16.29 -0.96 -2.14
N THR A 91 15.88 -0.47 -0.97
CA THR A 91 16.22 0.87 -0.45
C THR A 91 17.00 0.81 0.85
N MET A 92 17.24 -0.38 1.38
CA MET A 92 17.90 -0.61 2.66
C MET A 92 19.01 -1.64 2.51
N SER A 93 20.06 -1.51 3.32
CA SER A 93 21.19 -2.45 3.36
C SER A 93 20.83 -3.78 4.01
N VAL A 94 19.86 -3.80 4.91
CA VAL A 94 19.35 -4.99 5.60
C VAL A 94 18.00 -5.36 5.03
N LEU A 95 17.81 -6.64 4.71
CA LEU A 95 16.56 -7.22 4.18
C LEU A 95 15.93 -8.08 5.27
N GLU A 96 14.82 -7.62 5.84
CA GLU A 96 14.10 -8.34 6.89
C GLU A 96 12.81 -8.95 6.31
N ASP A 97 12.68 -10.28 6.44
CA ASP A 97 11.46 -11.04 6.15
C ASP A 97 11.26 -12.11 7.25
N GLY A 98 11.33 -11.70 8.51
CA GLY A 98 11.22 -12.57 9.67
C GLY A 98 10.03 -12.22 10.57
N GLU A 99 9.99 -12.86 11.75
CA GLU A 99 8.96 -12.63 12.76
C GLU A 99 9.08 -11.26 13.43
N HIS A 100 10.28 -10.68 13.46
CA HIS A 100 10.55 -9.37 14.05
C HIS A 100 10.94 -8.37 12.96
N ILE A 101 9.95 -7.59 12.50
CA ILE A 101 10.16 -6.54 11.50
C ILE A 101 10.04 -5.19 12.18
N VAL A 102 11.13 -4.44 12.20
CA VAL A 102 11.14 -3.05 12.69
C VAL A 102 10.73 -2.13 11.56
N GLN A 103 9.62 -1.40 11.74
CA GLN A 103 9.18 -0.40 10.77
C GLN A 103 10.30 0.64 10.56
N ALA A 104 10.62 0.93 9.30
CA ALA A 104 11.59 1.96 8.98
C ALA A 104 11.08 3.33 9.46
N THR A 105 11.96 4.05 10.16
CA THR A 105 11.68 5.40 10.67
C THR A 105 12.30 6.48 9.77
N HIS A 106 11.94 7.74 10.05
CA HIS A 106 12.53 8.89 9.39
C HIS A 106 14.04 8.91 9.59
N ASN A 107 14.98 8.99 8.91
CA ASN A 107 16.44 8.90 9.13
C ASN A 107 16.96 7.54 9.58
N ASP A 108 16.28 6.45 9.23
CA ASP A 108 16.75 5.10 9.53
C ASP A 108 18.14 4.86 8.91
N PRO A 109 19.16 4.49 9.72
CA PRO A 109 20.53 4.30 9.23
C PRO A 109 20.69 3.15 8.23
N ARG A 110 19.71 2.25 8.16
CA ARG A 110 19.68 1.14 7.20
C ARG A 110 19.36 1.61 5.77
N ILE A 111 18.82 2.83 5.60
CA ILE A 111 18.42 3.35 4.28
C ILE A 111 19.66 3.80 3.49
N THR A 112 19.84 3.28 2.29
CA THR A 112 20.95 3.64 1.40
C THR A 112 20.76 5.05 0.82
N ARG A 113 21.83 5.65 0.22
CA ARG A 113 21.75 7.00 -0.36
C ARG A 113 20.72 7.06 -1.51
N VAL A 114 20.84 6.14 -2.44
CA VAL A 114 19.86 5.99 -3.54
C VAL A 114 18.49 5.62 -2.99
N GLY A 115 18.43 4.72 -2.01
CA GLY A 115 17.19 4.30 -1.36
C GLY A 115 16.38 5.46 -0.79
N ARG A 116 17.02 6.46 -0.20
CA ARG A 116 16.37 7.67 0.33
C ARG A 116 15.65 8.46 -0.76
N ILE A 117 16.28 8.61 -1.92
CA ILE A 117 15.68 9.30 -3.06
C ILE A 117 14.49 8.50 -3.59
N LEU A 118 14.65 7.17 -3.79
CA LEU A 118 13.62 6.30 -4.33
C LEU A 118 12.37 6.30 -3.45
N ARG A 119 12.54 6.23 -2.12
CA ARG A 119 11.44 6.28 -1.14
C ARG A 119 10.71 7.62 -1.20
N LYS A 120 11.45 8.73 -1.27
CA LYS A 120 10.86 10.08 -1.34
C LYS A 120 9.94 10.28 -2.53
N ILE A 121 10.26 9.68 -3.68
CA ILE A 121 9.46 9.77 -4.91
C ILE A 121 8.67 8.50 -5.21
N SER A 122 8.74 7.50 -4.31
CA SER A 122 8.00 6.22 -4.38
C SER A 122 8.29 5.37 -5.62
N ILE A 123 9.41 5.57 -6.26
CA ILE A 123 9.89 4.71 -7.36
C ILE A 123 10.20 3.29 -6.86
N ASP A 124 10.57 3.16 -5.58
CA ASP A 124 10.81 1.85 -4.96
C ASP A 124 9.59 0.91 -5.01
N GLU A 125 8.39 1.43 -5.13
CA GLU A 125 7.16 0.65 -5.19
C GLU A 125 6.73 0.25 -6.61
N LEU A 126 7.34 0.80 -7.67
CA LEU A 126 6.97 0.50 -9.06
C LEU A 126 7.06 -1.00 -9.43
N PRO A 127 8.01 -1.82 -8.91
CA PRO A 127 8.02 -3.25 -9.19
C PRO A 127 6.75 -3.99 -8.75
N GLN A 128 5.92 -3.43 -7.86
CA GLN A 128 4.62 -3.98 -7.49
C GLN A 128 3.65 -4.07 -8.67
N LEU A 129 3.86 -3.33 -9.76
CA LEU A 129 3.11 -3.51 -11.02
C LEU A 129 3.21 -4.95 -11.53
N ILE A 130 4.32 -5.65 -11.27
CA ILE A 130 4.47 -7.08 -11.58
C ILE A 130 3.53 -7.92 -10.70
N ASN A 131 3.37 -7.57 -9.41
CA ASN A 131 2.40 -8.25 -8.54
C ASN A 131 0.95 -8.02 -9.03
N VAL A 132 0.66 -6.83 -9.59
CA VAL A 132 -0.63 -6.56 -10.22
C VAL A 132 -0.84 -7.47 -11.43
N LEU A 133 0.14 -7.59 -12.33
CA LEU A 133 0.06 -8.50 -13.49
C LEU A 133 -0.12 -9.96 -13.06
N ARG A 134 0.52 -10.40 -11.99
CA ARG A 134 0.37 -11.75 -11.42
C ARG A 134 -0.98 -11.99 -10.74
N GLY A 135 -1.76 -10.93 -10.50
CA GLY A 135 -3.06 -11.01 -9.83
C GLY A 135 -3.00 -11.07 -8.31
N GLU A 136 -1.83 -10.91 -7.74
CA GLU A 136 -1.58 -10.87 -6.30
C GLU A 136 -2.02 -9.52 -5.69
N MET A 137 -1.94 -8.45 -6.50
CA MET A 137 -2.33 -7.08 -6.15
C MET A 137 -3.27 -6.47 -7.18
N SER A 138 -3.80 -5.30 -6.86
CA SER A 138 -4.53 -4.36 -7.70
C SER A 138 -3.80 -3.02 -7.73
N LEU A 139 -4.12 -2.14 -8.67
CA LEU A 139 -3.65 -0.75 -8.62
C LEU A 139 -4.22 -0.04 -7.39
N VAL A 140 -5.51 -0.25 -7.11
CA VAL A 140 -6.24 0.38 -5.99
C VAL A 140 -6.75 -0.68 -5.02
N GLY A 141 -6.45 -0.49 -3.73
CA GLY A 141 -6.88 -1.37 -2.65
C GLY A 141 -6.21 -1.04 -1.32
N PRO A 142 -6.51 -1.78 -0.25
CA PRO A 142 -5.83 -1.67 1.04
C PRO A 142 -4.32 -1.87 0.92
N ARG A 143 -3.52 -1.05 1.60
CA ARG A 143 -2.05 -1.19 1.56
C ARG A 143 -1.61 -2.48 2.27
N PRO A 144 -0.82 -3.38 1.65
CA PRO A 144 -0.40 -4.63 2.28
C PRO A 144 0.62 -4.37 3.39
N HIS A 145 0.40 -4.93 4.57
CA HIS A 145 1.33 -4.86 5.70
C HIS A 145 2.26 -6.08 5.74
N ALA A 146 3.37 -5.98 6.48
CA ALA A 146 4.20 -7.14 6.77
C ALA A 146 3.41 -8.15 7.59
N ARG A 147 3.63 -9.45 7.37
CA ARG A 147 2.92 -10.51 8.08
C ARG A 147 2.97 -10.35 9.60
N ALA A 148 4.13 -10.05 10.15
CA ALA A 148 4.28 -9.81 11.59
C ALA A 148 3.43 -8.61 12.08
N HIS A 149 3.27 -7.57 11.27
CA HIS A 149 2.38 -6.45 11.59
C HIS A 149 0.91 -6.85 11.49
N ASP A 150 0.50 -7.62 10.47
CA ASP A 150 -0.86 -8.12 10.34
C ASP A 150 -1.24 -8.97 11.58
N GLU A 151 -0.36 -9.88 12.01
CA GLU A 151 -0.57 -10.72 13.19
C GLU A 151 -0.66 -9.89 14.49
N TYR A 152 0.22 -8.88 14.63
CA TYR A 152 0.21 -7.99 15.81
C TYR A 152 -1.06 -7.15 15.90
N TYR A 153 -1.49 -6.54 14.78
CA TYR A 153 -2.63 -5.61 14.79
C TYR A 153 -3.97 -6.33 14.71
N ALA A 154 -4.05 -7.53 14.14
CA ALA A 154 -5.27 -8.34 14.13
C ALA A 154 -5.77 -8.69 15.54
N GLN A 155 -4.85 -8.81 16.51
CA GLN A 155 -5.18 -9.07 17.92
C GLN A 155 -5.63 -7.82 18.69
N ARG A 156 -5.39 -6.62 18.16
CA ARG A 156 -5.56 -5.32 18.85
C ARG A 156 -6.59 -4.40 18.21
N ILE A 157 -6.96 -4.66 16.97
CA ILE A 157 -7.91 -3.85 16.22
C ILE A 157 -9.06 -4.75 15.79
N ALA A 158 -10.26 -4.47 16.29
CA ALA A 158 -11.45 -5.20 15.89
C ALA A 158 -11.66 -5.14 14.37
N ASN A 159 -12.13 -6.23 13.78
CA ASN A 159 -12.43 -6.32 12.34
C ASN A 159 -11.23 -6.09 11.41
N TYR A 160 -9.99 -6.17 11.92
CA TYR A 160 -8.77 -5.95 11.13
C TYR A 160 -8.75 -6.73 9.81
N THR A 161 -9.18 -7.98 9.83
CA THR A 161 -9.14 -8.90 8.69
C THR A 161 -10.14 -8.55 7.57
N LEU A 162 -11.17 -7.72 7.84
CA LEU A 162 -12.14 -7.30 6.81
C LEU A 162 -11.46 -6.57 5.64
N ARG A 163 -10.35 -5.88 5.88
CA ARG A 163 -9.55 -5.25 4.82
C ARG A 163 -9.01 -6.24 3.78
N GLN A 164 -8.87 -7.51 4.16
CA GLN A 164 -8.38 -8.59 3.28
C GLN A 164 -9.48 -9.16 2.35
N GLN A 165 -10.70 -8.65 2.41
CA GLN A 165 -11.76 -9.00 1.47
C GLN A 165 -11.56 -8.37 0.07
N ALA A 166 -10.63 -7.40 -0.05
CA ALA A 166 -10.16 -6.88 -1.33
C ALA A 166 -8.70 -7.24 -1.59
N LYS A 167 -8.27 -7.23 -2.86
CA LYS A 167 -6.84 -7.34 -3.19
C LYS A 167 -6.11 -6.13 -2.65
N PRO A 168 -4.87 -6.31 -2.13
CA PRO A 168 -4.05 -5.17 -1.72
C PRO A 168 -3.71 -4.29 -2.92
N GLY A 169 -3.63 -2.98 -2.68
CA GLY A 169 -3.35 -1.98 -3.71
C GLY A 169 -1.96 -1.36 -3.62
N ILE A 170 -1.47 -0.85 -4.75
CA ILE A 170 -0.29 0.05 -4.80
C ILE A 170 -0.69 1.39 -4.16
N THR A 171 -1.87 1.89 -4.50
CA THR A 171 -2.53 3.03 -3.82
C THR A 171 -3.86 2.62 -3.23
N GLY A 172 -4.48 3.49 -2.42
CA GLY A 172 -5.75 3.17 -1.77
C GLY A 172 -6.36 4.35 -1.05
N TRP A 173 -7.60 4.16 -0.58
CA TRP A 173 -8.37 5.21 0.09
C TRP A 173 -7.66 5.78 1.32
N ALA A 174 -7.08 4.92 2.17
CA ALA A 174 -6.31 5.36 3.31
C ALA A 174 -5.12 6.25 2.90
N GLN A 175 -4.43 5.90 1.81
CA GLN A 175 -3.24 6.61 1.35
C GLN A 175 -3.56 8.02 0.86
N ILE A 176 -4.65 8.20 0.09
CA ILE A 176 -5.06 9.53 -0.40
C ILE A 176 -5.70 10.41 0.69
N ASN A 177 -6.08 9.82 1.83
CA ASN A 177 -6.57 10.54 3.00
C ASN A 177 -5.48 10.76 4.07
N GLY A 178 -4.18 10.71 3.69
CA GLY A 178 -3.07 11.08 4.57
C GLY A 178 -2.55 9.94 5.47
N PHE A 179 -3.11 8.72 5.41
CA PHE A 179 -2.68 7.57 6.22
C PHE A 179 -1.66 6.68 5.50
N ARG A 180 -0.75 7.28 4.72
CA ARG A 180 0.31 6.53 4.00
C ARG A 180 1.55 6.27 4.83
N GLY A 181 1.96 7.21 5.67
CA GLY A 181 3.22 7.25 6.42
C GLY A 181 3.33 6.20 7.52
N GLU A 182 4.21 6.45 8.47
CA GLU A 182 4.40 5.60 9.65
C GLU A 182 3.13 5.52 10.51
N THR A 183 2.95 4.38 11.16
CA THR A 183 1.87 4.16 12.13
C THR A 183 2.48 3.83 13.49
N PRO A 184 3.03 4.84 14.20
CA PRO A 184 3.79 4.60 15.45
C PRO A 184 2.90 4.10 16.59
N THR A 185 1.58 4.26 16.50
CA THR A 185 0.63 3.86 17.53
C THR A 185 -0.46 2.95 16.98
N VAL A 186 -1.07 2.14 17.86
CA VAL A 186 -2.26 1.34 17.52
C VAL A 186 -3.40 2.25 17.04
N HIS A 187 -3.52 3.44 17.60
CA HIS A 187 -4.55 4.41 17.22
C HIS A 187 -4.36 4.90 15.76
N SER A 188 -3.14 5.26 15.36
CA SER A 188 -2.86 5.67 13.97
C SER A 188 -3.08 4.53 12.98
N MET A 189 -2.71 3.30 13.36
CA MET A 189 -3.02 2.12 12.54
C MET A 189 -4.52 1.88 12.44
N ARG A 190 -5.27 2.02 13.55
CA ARG A 190 -6.73 1.87 13.56
C ARG A 190 -7.40 2.81 12.56
N LYS A 191 -7.02 4.08 12.51
CA LYS A 191 -7.56 5.06 11.53
C LYS A 191 -7.32 4.59 10.08
N ARG A 192 -6.11 4.10 9.78
CA ARG A 192 -5.80 3.51 8.47
C ARG A 192 -6.71 2.33 8.15
N ILE A 193 -6.87 1.39 9.10
CA ILE A 193 -7.70 0.20 8.91
C ILE A 193 -9.17 0.54 8.68
N LEU A 194 -9.70 1.54 9.40
CA LEU A 194 -11.07 2.03 9.18
C LEU A 194 -11.26 2.56 7.74
N CYS A 195 -10.30 3.32 7.23
CA CYS A 195 -10.32 3.76 5.83
C CYS A 195 -10.26 2.58 4.84
N ASP A 196 -9.43 1.56 5.13
CA ASP A 196 -9.33 0.35 4.31
C ASP A 196 -10.66 -0.43 4.31
N ILE A 197 -11.30 -0.60 5.48
CA ILE A 197 -12.59 -1.26 5.59
C ILE A 197 -13.69 -0.47 4.88
N TRP A 198 -13.69 0.85 5.03
CA TRP A 198 -14.63 1.72 4.32
C TRP A 198 -14.51 1.55 2.81
N TYR A 199 -13.29 1.53 2.26
CA TYR A 199 -13.05 1.26 0.84
C TYR A 199 -13.63 -0.09 0.41
N VAL A 200 -13.40 -1.15 1.17
CA VAL A 200 -13.89 -2.50 0.87
C VAL A 200 -15.43 -2.51 0.77
N ARG A 201 -16.10 -1.82 1.67
CA ARG A 201 -17.57 -1.76 1.73
C ARG A 201 -18.20 -0.85 0.67
N ASN A 202 -17.51 0.23 0.31
CA ASN A 202 -18.00 1.24 -0.64
C ASN A 202 -17.32 1.11 -2.00
N PHE A 203 -16.80 -0.07 -2.33
CA PHE A 203 -16.12 -0.29 -3.59
C PHE A 203 -16.99 0.11 -4.79
N SER A 204 -16.39 0.89 -5.69
CA SER A 204 -16.91 1.15 -7.02
C SER A 204 -15.76 1.48 -7.97
N LEU A 205 -15.93 1.23 -9.26
CA LEU A 205 -14.94 1.61 -10.28
C LEU A 205 -14.72 3.13 -10.32
N TRP A 206 -15.75 3.92 -10.01
CA TRP A 206 -15.64 5.36 -9.88
C TRP A 206 -14.76 5.77 -8.70
N LEU A 207 -14.88 5.08 -7.56
CA LEU A 207 -14.00 5.31 -6.40
C LEU A 207 -12.55 4.97 -6.74
N ASP A 208 -12.30 3.89 -7.46
CA ASP A 208 -10.95 3.55 -7.93
C ASP A 208 -10.37 4.64 -8.84
N LEU A 209 -11.15 5.13 -9.81
CA LEU A 209 -10.73 6.22 -10.67
C LEU A 209 -10.40 7.49 -9.87
N LYS A 210 -11.25 7.84 -8.91
CA LYS A 210 -11.02 8.96 -7.99
C LYS A 210 -9.69 8.79 -7.23
N ILE A 211 -9.45 7.61 -6.66
CA ILE A 211 -8.21 7.32 -5.92
C ILE A 211 -6.99 7.46 -6.83
N LEU A 212 -7.04 6.91 -8.05
CA LEU A 212 -5.94 7.02 -9.02
C LEU A 212 -5.65 8.48 -9.39
N LEU A 213 -6.68 9.30 -9.61
CA LEU A 213 -6.53 10.73 -9.94
C LEU A 213 -5.94 11.53 -8.77
N PHE A 214 -6.28 11.22 -7.52
CA PHE A 214 -5.78 11.95 -6.36
C PHE A 214 -4.40 11.47 -5.89
N THR A 215 -3.98 10.26 -6.25
CA THR A 215 -2.68 9.68 -5.84
C THR A 215 -1.47 10.55 -6.18
N PRO A 216 -1.31 11.11 -7.40
CA PRO A 216 -0.17 11.98 -7.71
C PRO A 216 -0.11 13.24 -6.84
N PHE A 217 -1.27 13.85 -6.56
CA PHE A 217 -1.34 15.05 -5.71
C PHE A 217 -0.90 14.74 -4.29
N GLU A 218 -1.33 13.61 -3.75
CA GLU A 218 -0.96 13.21 -2.39
C GLU A 218 0.52 12.82 -2.32
N LEU A 219 1.08 12.20 -3.36
CA LEU A 219 2.52 11.93 -3.46
C LEU A 219 3.36 13.22 -3.44
N LEU A 220 2.89 14.27 -4.11
CA LEU A 220 3.55 15.57 -4.14
C LEU A 220 3.44 16.29 -2.78
N ARG A 221 2.29 16.16 -2.12
CA ARG A 221 2.00 16.78 -0.83
C ARG A 221 2.81 16.14 0.31
N GLN A 222 2.92 14.82 0.32
CA GLN A 222 3.65 14.05 1.35
C GLN A 222 5.17 14.00 1.13
N ARG A 223 5.75 14.81 0.23
CA ARG A 223 7.21 14.86 0.00
C ARG A 223 8.05 15.08 1.27
N ASN A 224 7.45 15.57 2.34
CA ASN A 224 8.11 15.82 3.63
C ASN A 224 7.78 14.75 4.69
N ALA A 225 7.10 13.67 4.36
CA ALA A 225 6.66 12.64 5.31
C ALA A 225 7.66 11.47 5.47
N HIS A 226 8.84 11.59 4.89
CA HIS A 226 9.93 10.59 5.01
C HIS A 226 11.27 11.22 5.26
#